data_6eca8113a928724404c0e86b80172b4f
#
_entry.id   6eca8113a928724404c0e86b80172b4f
#
_cell.length_a   1.000
_cell.length_b   1.000
_cell.length_c   1.000
_cell.angle_alpha   90.00
_cell.angle_beta   90.00
_cell.angle_gamma   90.00
#
_symmetry.space_group_name_H-M   'P 1'
#
loop_
_entity.id
_entity.type
_entity.pdbx_description
1 polymer ?
#
loop_
_entity_poly.entity_id
_entity_poly.type
_entity_poly.pdbx_seq_one_letter_code
_entity_poly.pdbx_strand_id
1 'polypeptide(L)'
;MKTVAALIFKGMAPLDLFGPIQVFNVACTPREDDSTKPDTAKPLYKVITVGKESGLVATGANGAGPVVVAEHGIKDDFDFDILLVPGGGGTRTLVADPDFINALSAACERADVVASVCTGAALLAQTKILDNK
;
A
#
# COMPACT_ATOMS: atom_id res chain seq x y z
N MET A 1 -3.37 3.76 16.98
CA MET A 1 -3.80 3.49 15.59
C MET A 1 -2.56 3.26 14.74
N LYS A 2 -2.53 2.15 14.01
CA LYS A 2 -1.42 1.82 13.12
C LYS A 2 -1.63 2.47 11.74
N THR A 3 -0.54 2.85 11.08
CA THR A 3 -0.59 3.44 9.74
C THR A 3 -0.18 2.41 8.70
N VAL A 4 -1.03 2.23 7.69
CA VAL A 4 -0.76 1.40 6.51
C VAL A 4 -0.34 2.31 5.36
N ALA A 5 0.87 2.15 4.87
CA ALA A 5 1.34 2.79 3.65
C ALA A 5 1.02 1.87 2.47
N ALA A 6 0.05 2.24 1.67
CA ALA A 6 -0.36 1.49 0.50
C ALA A 6 0.38 2.03 -0.73
N LEU A 7 1.27 1.21 -1.29
CA LEU A 7 2.01 1.58 -2.50
C LEU A 7 1.06 1.65 -3.68
N ILE A 8 1.16 2.72 -4.47
CA ILE A 8 0.43 2.89 -5.72
C ILE A 8 1.40 3.19 -6.85
N PHE A 9 1.12 2.67 -8.03
CA PHE A 9 1.96 2.87 -9.20
C PHE A 9 1.15 2.73 -10.49
N LYS A 10 1.69 3.30 -11.55
CA LYS A 10 1.06 3.20 -12.87
C LYS A 10 0.87 1.75 -13.27
N GLY A 11 -0.33 1.41 -13.72
CA GLY A 11 -0.66 0.07 -14.18
C GLY A 11 -0.90 -0.95 -13.07
N MET A 12 -0.99 -0.54 -11.80
CA MET A 12 -1.36 -1.47 -10.73
C MET A 12 -2.80 -1.97 -10.89
N ALA A 13 -3.08 -3.17 -10.39
CA ALA A 13 -4.44 -3.71 -10.34
C ALA A 13 -5.24 -3.00 -9.23
N PRO A 14 -6.34 -2.28 -9.56
CA PRO A 14 -7.10 -1.53 -8.54
C PRO A 14 -7.63 -2.40 -7.40
N LEU A 15 -8.08 -3.61 -7.69
CA LEU A 15 -8.61 -4.51 -6.66
C LEU A 15 -7.55 -4.88 -5.61
N ASP A 16 -6.30 -5.05 -6.04
CA ASP A 16 -5.18 -5.41 -5.15
C ASP A 16 -4.87 -4.31 -4.14
N LEU A 17 -5.26 -3.09 -4.44
CA LEU A 17 -5.18 -1.95 -3.53
C LEU A 17 -6.46 -1.80 -2.71
N PHE A 18 -7.59 -1.62 -3.37
CA PHE A 18 -8.84 -1.24 -2.70
C PHE A 18 -9.45 -2.38 -1.89
N GLY A 19 -9.21 -3.64 -2.25
CA GLY A 19 -9.63 -4.80 -1.46
C GLY A 19 -9.05 -4.77 -0.05
N PRO A 20 -7.72 -4.82 0.10
CA PRO A 20 -7.08 -4.72 1.41
C PRO A 20 -7.36 -3.40 2.15
N ILE A 21 -7.38 -2.27 1.44
CA ILE A 21 -7.70 -0.97 2.04
C ILE A 21 -9.09 -1.00 2.69
N GLN A 22 -10.07 -1.61 2.03
CA GLN A 22 -11.42 -1.72 2.58
C GLN A 22 -11.40 -2.47 3.92
N VAL A 23 -10.64 -3.56 4.01
CA VAL A 23 -10.53 -4.34 5.25
C VAL A 23 -9.88 -3.51 6.36
N PHE A 24 -8.76 -2.85 6.09
CA PHE A 24 -8.11 -1.98 7.07
C PHE A 24 -9.01 -0.82 7.50
N ASN A 25 -9.75 -0.24 6.57
CA ASN A 25 -10.59 0.92 6.83
C ASN A 25 -11.78 0.63 7.73
N VAL A 26 -12.36 -0.59 7.63
CA VAL A 26 -13.50 -0.98 8.48
C VAL A 26 -13.09 -1.60 9.81
N ALA A 27 -11.82 -1.98 9.96
CA ALA A 27 -11.33 -2.54 11.20
C ALA A 27 -11.36 -1.49 12.32
N CYS A 28 -12.07 -1.82 13.37
CA CYS A 28 -12.28 -0.92 14.51
C CYS A 28 -12.30 -1.69 15.83
N THR A 29 -12.28 -0.95 16.94
CA THR A 29 -12.53 -1.53 18.25
C THR A 29 -13.93 -2.12 18.31
N PRO A 30 -14.20 -3.08 19.23
CA PRO A 30 -15.53 -3.65 19.38
C PRO A 30 -16.59 -2.55 19.55
N ARG A 31 -17.71 -2.72 18.87
CA ARG A 31 -18.86 -1.83 18.98
C ARG A 31 -19.75 -2.26 20.14
N GLU A 32 -20.34 -1.29 20.84
CA GLU A 32 -21.40 -1.60 21.77
C GLU A 32 -22.66 -1.99 20.99
N ASP A 33 -23.31 -3.08 21.42
CA ASP A 33 -24.52 -3.60 20.77
C ASP A 33 -25.79 -2.87 21.29
N ASP A 34 -25.71 -1.55 21.41
CA ASP A 34 -26.81 -0.68 21.84
C ASP A 34 -27.03 0.42 20.80
N SER A 35 -28.06 0.24 19.98
CA SER A 35 -28.40 1.19 18.90
C SER A 35 -28.87 2.56 19.39
N THR A 36 -29.11 2.72 20.69
CA THR A 36 -29.54 4.01 21.30
C THR A 36 -28.35 4.89 21.66
N LYS A 37 -27.12 4.34 21.67
CA LYS A 37 -25.90 5.07 21.98
C LYS A 37 -25.16 5.50 20.72
N PRO A 38 -24.39 6.60 20.78
CA PRO A 38 -23.48 6.95 19.68
C PRO A 38 -22.49 5.83 19.40
N ASP A 39 -22.13 5.64 18.12
CA ASP A 39 -21.07 4.72 17.74
C ASP A 39 -19.73 5.22 18.29
N THR A 40 -19.20 4.52 19.30
CA THR A 40 -17.93 4.84 19.96
C THR A 40 -16.77 4.01 19.42
N ALA A 41 -17.01 3.16 18.41
CA ALA A 41 -15.95 2.37 17.78
C ALA A 41 -14.86 3.28 17.20
N LYS A 42 -13.61 2.92 17.48
CA LYS A 42 -12.46 3.69 17.01
C LYS A 42 -11.73 2.91 15.89
N PRO A 43 -11.33 3.57 14.80
CA PRO A 43 -10.56 2.92 13.77
C PRO A 43 -9.22 2.41 14.33
N LEU A 44 -8.82 1.21 13.90
CA LEU A 44 -7.53 0.62 14.28
C LEU A 44 -6.40 1.01 13.33
N TYR A 45 -6.74 1.35 12.10
CA TYR A 45 -5.77 1.67 11.04
C TYR A 45 -6.10 2.99 10.36
N LYS A 46 -5.05 3.73 10.05
CA LYS A 46 -5.06 4.82 9.09
C LYS A 46 -4.38 4.33 7.82
N VAL A 47 -4.95 4.60 6.65
CA VAL A 47 -4.34 4.26 5.36
C VAL A 47 -3.87 5.53 4.68
N ILE A 48 -2.62 5.51 4.22
CA ILE A 48 -2.03 6.54 3.38
C ILE A 48 -1.57 5.91 2.07
N THR A 49 -1.55 6.68 0.99
CA THR A 49 -1.09 6.23 -0.32
C THR A 49 0.29 6.78 -0.62
N VAL A 50 1.15 5.91 -1.16
CA VAL A 50 2.55 6.21 -1.42
C VAL A 50 2.89 5.81 -2.85
N GLY A 51 3.33 6.77 -3.66
CA GLY A 51 3.78 6.52 -5.03
C GLY A 51 5.29 6.59 -5.16
N LYS A 52 5.79 6.41 -6.38
CA LYS A 52 7.19 6.74 -6.68
C LYS A 52 7.46 8.21 -6.35
N GLU A 53 6.51 9.06 -6.72
CA GLU A 53 6.42 10.46 -6.35
C GLU A 53 5.00 10.76 -5.87
N SER A 54 4.80 11.83 -5.09
CA SER A 54 3.46 12.32 -4.75
C SER A 54 2.73 12.82 -6.01
N GLY A 55 1.41 12.75 -6.01
CA GLY A 55 0.58 13.23 -7.10
C GLY A 55 -0.33 12.16 -7.70
N LEU A 56 -0.84 12.42 -8.89
CA LEU A 56 -1.81 11.57 -9.57
C LEU A 56 -1.15 10.32 -10.16
N VAL A 57 -1.76 9.17 -9.94
CA VAL A 57 -1.29 7.87 -10.45
C VAL A 57 -2.42 7.20 -11.25
N ALA A 58 -2.15 6.90 -12.50
CA ALA A 58 -3.07 6.18 -13.39
C ALA A 58 -2.96 4.67 -13.13
N THR A 59 -4.03 4.06 -12.63
CA THR A 59 -4.09 2.64 -12.33
C THR A 59 -4.69 1.81 -13.47
N GLY A 60 -4.73 0.50 -13.31
CA GLY A 60 -5.33 -0.43 -14.26
C GLY A 60 -4.46 -0.71 -15.47
N ALA A 61 -4.93 -1.61 -16.32
CA ALA A 61 -4.23 -2.01 -17.54
C ALA A 61 -3.94 -0.78 -18.42
N ASN A 62 -2.67 -0.58 -18.73
CA ASN A 62 -2.19 0.56 -19.53
C ASN A 62 -2.59 1.94 -18.96
N GLY A 63 -2.88 2.03 -17.67
CA GLY A 63 -3.32 3.28 -17.05
C GLY A 63 -4.77 3.66 -17.36
N ALA A 64 -5.59 2.72 -17.82
CA ALA A 64 -7.00 2.98 -18.16
C ALA A 64 -7.97 2.85 -16.95
N GLY A 65 -7.47 2.51 -15.78
CA GLY A 65 -8.26 2.43 -14.56
C GLY A 65 -8.42 3.78 -13.85
N PRO A 66 -8.95 3.78 -12.63
CA PRO A 66 -9.14 5.00 -11.86
C PRO A 66 -7.81 5.68 -11.53
N VAL A 67 -7.83 7.01 -11.55
CA VAL A 67 -6.69 7.82 -11.11
C VAL A 67 -6.76 7.95 -9.58
N VAL A 68 -5.66 7.63 -8.92
CA VAL A 68 -5.52 7.69 -7.46
C VAL A 68 -4.42 8.66 -7.08
N VAL A 69 -4.63 9.39 -5.99
CA VAL A 69 -3.63 10.34 -5.50
C VAL A 69 -2.63 9.63 -4.60
N ALA A 70 -1.34 9.78 -4.87
CA ALA A 70 -0.28 9.44 -3.93
C ALA A 70 -0.06 10.63 -3.00
N GLU A 71 -0.33 10.43 -1.71
CA GLU A 71 -0.16 11.47 -0.68
C GLU A 71 1.32 11.76 -0.43
N HIS A 72 2.17 10.73 -0.56
CA HIS A 72 3.62 10.82 -0.39
C HIS A 72 4.35 10.15 -1.55
N GLY A 73 5.59 10.59 -1.79
CA GLY A 73 6.57 9.82 -2.56
C GLY A 73 7.28 8.81 -1.66
N ILE A 74 7.70 7.69 -2.20
CA ILE A 74 8.34 6.62 -1.43
C ILE A 74 9.65 7.06 -0.74
N LYS A 75 10.30 8.11 -1.25
CA LYS A 75 11.51 8.68 -0.67
C LYS A 75 11.23 9.80 0.35
N ASP A 76 9.97 10.22 0.50
CA ASP A 76 9.61 11.28 1.43
C ASP A 76 9.74 10.79 2.88
N ASP A 77 9.87 11.75 3.79
CA ASP A 77 9.92 11.48 5.23
C ASP A 77 8.49 11.43 5.79
N PHE A 78 8.04 10.23 6.13
CA PHE A 78 6.74 9.99 6.76
C PHE A 78 6.78 8.68 7.57
N ASP A 79 5.93 8.58 8.57
CA ASP A 79 5.85 7.41 9.43
C ASP A 79 4.76 6.43 8.97
N PHE A 80 5.08 5.15 9.06
CA PHE A 80 4.11 4.07 8.81
C PHE A 80 4.56 2.79 9.53
N ASP A 81 3.62 1.89 9.74
CA ASP A 81 3.86 0.62 10.43
C ASP A 81 3.79 -0.57 9.47
N ILE A 82 2.89 -0.52 8.52
CA ILE A 82 2.63 -1.60 7.57
C ILE A 82 2.83 -1.06 6.15
N LEU A 83 3.60 -1.78 5.34
CA LEU A 83 3.74 -1.51 3.91
C LEU A 83 2.92 -2.54 3.12
N LEU A 84 1.97 -2.07 2.32
CA LEU A 84 1.15 -2.89 1.43
C LEU A 84 1.61 -2.69 -0.01
N VAL A 85 1.99 -3.77 -0.69
CA VAL A 85 2.51 -3.75 -2.06
C VAL A 85 1.54 -4.50 -2.98
N PRO A 86 0.70 -3.80 -3.74
CA PRO A 86 -0.19 -4.43 -4.71
C PRO A 86 0.55 -4.91 -5.95
N GLY A 87 -0.12 -5.67 -6.80
CA GLY A 87 0.37 -6.15 -8.07
C GLY A 87 -0.26 -5.45 -9.27
N GLY A 88 -0.24 -6.11 -10.39
CA GLY A 88 -0.74 -5.63 -11.67
C GLY A 88 0.35 -5.54 -12.74
N GLY A 89 -0.03 -5.22 -13.97
CA GLY A 89 0.89 -5.17 -15.11
C GLY A 89 2.04 -4.18 -14.94
N GLY A 90 1.85 -3.11 -14.16
CA GLY A 90 2.88 -2.12 -13.87
C GLY A 90 4.10 -2.66 -13.11
N THR A 91 3.98 -3.82 -12.45
CA THR A 91 5.12 -4.46 -11.78
C THR A 91 6.23 -4.82 -12.75
N ARG A 92 5.89 -5.15 -14.00
CA ARG A 92 6.88 -5.49 -15.04
C ARG A 92 7.86 -4.34 -15.34
N THR A 93 7.37 -3.11 -15.30
CA THR A 93 8.23 -1.92 -15.48
C THR A 93 9.03 -1.65 -14.22
N LEU A 94 8.41 -1.75 -13.03
CA LEU A 94 9.04 -1.41 -11.76
C LEU A 94 10.14 -2.39 -11.35
N VAL A 95 10.02 -3.67 -11.65
CA VAL A 95 11.09 -4.65 -11.35
C VAL A 95 12.39 -4.32 -12.07
N ALA A 96 12.33 -3.60 -13.18
CA ALA A 96 13.47 -3.17 -13.98
C ALA A 96 13.94 -1.73 -13.64
N ASP A 97 13.38 -1.10 -12.64
CA ASP A 97 13.73 0.26 -12.16
C ASP A 97 14.57 0.18 -10.88
N PRO A 98 15.93 0.23 -10.99
CA PRO A 98 16.77 0.07 -9.80
C PRO A 98 16.57 1.15 -8.76
N ASP A 99 16.31 2.39 -9.16
CA ASP A 99 16.08 3.51 -8.23
C ASP A 99 14.82 3.27 -7.40
N PHE A 100 13.73 2.83 -8.04
CA PHE A 100 12.51 2.48 -7.35
C PHE A 100 12.70 1.27 -6.41
N ILE A 101 13.35 0.22 -6.86
CA ILE A 101 13.61 -0.99 -6.04
C ILE A 101 14.47 -0.65 -4.82
N ASN A 102 15.47 0.20 -4.96
CA ASN A 102 16.28 0.65 -3.81
C ASN A 102 15.43 1.44 -2.81
N ALA A 103 14.57 2.33 -3.28
CA ALA A 103 13.64 3.08 -2.41
C ALA A 103 12.62 2.15 -1.73
N LEU A 104 12.10 1.17 -2.45
CA LEU A 104 11.20 0.16 -1.90
C LEU A 104 11.90 -0.69 -0.83
N SER A 105 13.15 -1.09 -1.08
CA SER A 105 13.97 -1.83 -0.11
C SER A 105 14.12 -1.05 1.20
N ALA A 106 14.44 0.23 1.13
CA ALA A 106 14.53 1.10 2.30
C ALA A 106 13.20 1.22 3.04
N ALA A 107 12.08 1.31 2.31
CA ALA A 107 10.75 1.35 2.91
C ALA A 107 10.41 0.03 3.62
N CYS A 108 10.78 -1.11 3.03
CA CYS A 108 10.60 -2.43 3.66
C CYS A 108 11.33 -2.54 5.00
N GLU A 109 12.54 -1.99 5.09
CA GLU A 109 13.33 -2.00 6.33
C GLU A 109 12.70 -1.17 7.44
N ARG A 110 11.96 -0.12 7.09
CA ARG A 110 11.26 0.74 8.06
C ARG A 110 9.93 0.16 8.53
N ALA A 111 9.34 -0.76 7.80
CA ALA A 111 8.03 -1.33 8.12
C ALA A 111 8.13 -2.41 9.20
N ASP A 112 7.17 -2.44 10.12
CA ASP A 112 7.02 -3.57 11.06
C ASP A 112 6.48 -4.80 10.33
N VAL A 113 5.59 -4.59 9.36
CA VAL A 113 4.99 -5.64 8.53
C VAL A 113 5.02 -5.22 7.08
N VAL A 114 5.45 -6.12 6.22
CA VAL A 114 5.38 -5.96 4.76
C VAL A 114 4.43 -7.00 4.21
N ALA A 115 3.43 -6.56 3.47
CA ALA A 115 2.44 -7.43 2.84
C ALA A 115 2.39 -7.16 1.33
N SER A 116 2.21 -8.20 0.56
CA SER A 116 2.03 -8.09 -0.89
C SER A 116 0.75 -8.79 -1.35
N VAL A 117 0.23 -8.34 -2.46
CA VAL A 117 -0.92 -8.95 -3.14
C VAL A 117 -0.52 -9.24 -4.57
N CYS A 118 -0.88 -10.44 -5.07
CA CYS A 118 -0.65 -10.84 -6.45
C CYS A 118 0.84 -10.68 -6.85
N THR A 119 1.10 -10.06 -8.00
CA THR A 119 2.48 -9.84 -8.50
C THR A 119 3.28 -8.79 -7.72
N GLY A 120 2.70 -8.16 -6.70
CA GLY A 120 3.46 -7.34 -5.75
C GLY A 120 4.60 -8.11 -5.07
N ALA A 121 4.46 -9.43 -4.93
CA ALA A 121 5.54 -10.30 -4.44
C ALA A 121 6.79 -10.25 -5.32
N ALA A 122 6.65 -10.03 -6.62
CA ALA A 122 7.78 -9.89 -7.54
C ALA A 122 8.61 -8.62 -7.23
N LEU A 123 7.96 -7.53 -6.84
CA LEU A 123 8.64 -6.31 -6.38
C LEU A 123 9.42 -6.58 -5.11
N LEU A 124 8.83 -7.27 -4.15
CA LEU A 124 9.50 -7.64 -2.89
C LEU A 124 10.69 -8.57 -3.14
N ALA A 125 10.57 -9.51 -4.09
CA ALA A 125 11.68 -10.40 -4.46
C ALA A 125 12.89 -9.63 -4.98
N GLN A 126 12.66 -8.55 -5.71
CA GLN A 126 13.76 -7.69 -6.20
C GLN A 126 14.45 -6.90 -5.09
N THR A 127 13.77 -6.62 -3.99
CA THR A 127 14.38 -5.96 -2.81
C THR A 127 15.22 -6.91 -1.96
N LYS A 128 15.15 -8.20 -2.22
CA LYS A 128 15.79 -9.29 -1.44
C LYS A 128 15.26 -9.44 0.00
N ILE A 129 14.21 -8.74 0.38
CA ILE A 129 13.60 -8.90 1.71
C ILE A 129 13.06 -10.31 1.92
N LEU A 130 12.75 -11.03 0.83
CA LEU A 130 12.26 -12.40 0.88
C LEU A 130 13.38 -13.45 0.92
N ASP A 131 14.64 -13.05 0.78
CA ASP A 131 15.76 -13.96 0.82
C ASP A 131 15.82 -14.64 2.20
N ASN A 132 15.94 -15.97 2.21
CA ASN A 132 15.92 -16.78 3.44
C ASN A 132 14.57 -16.80 4.19
N LYS A 133 13.47 -16.49 3.51
CA LYS A 133 12.11 -16.56 4.07
C LYS A 133 11.37 -17.84 3.64
#